data_fa936d2e1aaa390f40a8bc4ba9866729
#
_entry.id   fa936d2e1aaa390f40a8bc4ba9866729
#
_cell.length_a   1.000
_cell.length_b   1.000
_cell.length_c   1.000
_cell.angle_alpha   90.00
_cell.angle_beta   90.00
_cell.angle_gamma   90.00
#
_symmetry.space_group_name_H-M   'P 1'
#
loop_
_entity.id
_entity.type
_entity.pdbx_description
1 polymer ?
#
loop_
_entity_poly.entity_id
_entity_poly.type
_entity_poly.pdbx_seq_one_letter_code
_entity_poly.pdbx_strand_id
1 'polypeptide(L)'
;MDIKVKQIGLWRTEVPRRPGALADALEPLAQQGADLKVVRVRSAPGRAKRNVVEVYAGEGRRAAAVARSAGFSLSPATTLLMHGDNWPGFAYAVANAVAWAGIGVRDHEAGVVDQRFSSTLTFATESDAKKAAAVIRRVIRAGVASDDGAQ
;
A
#
# COMPACT_ATOMS: atom_id res chain seq x y z
N MET A 1 9.92 -2.76 19.23
CA MET A 1 8.85 -2.36 18.29
C MET A 1 9.17 -2.90 16.90
N ASP A 2 8.33 -3.73 16.36
CA ASP A 2 8.59 -4.41 15.08
C ASP A 2 7.74 -3.77 14.00
N ILE A 3 8.32 -2.82 13.26
CA ILE A 3 7.67 -2.15 12.13
C ILE A 3 8.49 -2.37 10.86
N LYS A 4 7.84 -2.88 9.84
CA LYS A 4 8.46 -3.15 8.54
C LYS A 4 7.91 -2.18 7.50
N VAL A 5 8.80 -1.75 6.61
CA VAL A 5 8.52 -0.87 5.48
C VAL A 5 9.02 -1.54 4.22
N LYS A 6 8.15 -1.74 3.25
CA LYS A 6 8.48 -2.40 1.99
C LYS A 6 7.93 -1.63 0.81
N GLN A 7 8.76 -1.42 -0.20
CA GLN A 7 8.32 -0.86 -1.47
C GLN A 7 7.64 -1.94 -2.30
N ILE A 8 6.44 -1.64 -2.79
CA ILE A 8 5.66 -2.56 -3.62
C ILE A 8 5.11 -1.84 -4.86
N GLY A 9 4.83 -2.61 -5.89
CA GLY A 9 4.05 -2.17 -7.06
C GLY A 9 2.64 -2.75 -6.99
N LEU A 10 1.64 -1.91 -7.15
CA LEU A 10 0.25 -2.36 -7.22
C LEU A 10 -0.13 -2.65 -8.67
N TRP A 11 -0.86 -3.72 -8.85
CA TRP A 11 -1.49 -4.08 -10.13
C TRP A 11 -2.91 -3.55 -10.13
N ARG A 12 -3.37 -3.00 -11.25
CA ARG A 12 -4.66 -2.31 -11.33
C ARG A 12 -5.45 -2.73 -12.56
N THR A 13 -6.79 -2.71 -12.40
CA THR A 13 -7.74 -2.81 -13.50
C THR A 13 -8.97 -1.96 -13.19
N GLU A 14 -9.67 -1.53 -14.22
CA GLU A 14 -10.95 -0.84 -14.04
C GLU A 14 -12.10 -1.83 -14.23
N VAL A 15 -13.13 -1.66 -13.42
CA VAL A 15 -14.35 -2.49 -13.45
C VAL A 15 -15.58 -1.60 -13.43
N PRO A 16 -16.72 -2.07 -13.96
CA PRO A 16 -17.97 -1.35 -13.78
C PRO A 16 -18.37 -1.35 -12.29
N ARG A 17 -19.06 -0.29 -11.86
CA ARG A 17 -19.57 -0.19 -10.49
C ARG A 17 -20.90 -0.93 -10.39
N ARG A 18 -20.85 -2.24 -10.24
CA ARG A 18 -22.01 -3.13 -10.10
C ARG A 18 -21.71 -4.29 -9.15
N PRO A 19 -22.76 -4.92 -8.56
CA PRO A 19 -22.56 -6.13 -7.79
C PRO A 19 -21.83 -7.21 -8.61
N GLY A 20 -20.88 -7.89 -7.97
CA GLY A 20 -20.11 -8.96 -8.58
C GLY A 20 -18.89 -8.55 -9.39
N ALA A 21 -18.74 -7.26 -9.75
CA ALA A 21 -17.60 -6.81 -10.56
C ALA A 21 -16.25 -7.06 -9.89
N LEU A 22 -16.15 -6.83 -8.58
CA LEU A 22 -14.93 -7.11 -7.84
C LEU A 22 -14.62 -8.60 -7.83
N ALA A 23 -15.61 -9.45 -7.58
CA ALA A 23 -15.43 -10.90 -7.59
C ALA A 23 -14.95 -11.38 -8.98
N ASP A 24 -15.55 -10.87 -10.04
CA ASP A 24 -15.16 -11.20 -11.42
C ASP A 24 -13.70 -10.82 -11.70
N ALA A 25 -13.25 -9.67 -11.20
CA ALA A 25 -11.87 -9.21 -11.39
C ALA A 25 -10.87 -10.06 -10.60
N LEU A 26 -11.22 -10.51 -9.40
CA LEU A 26 -10.33 -11.28 -8.52
C LEU A 26 -10.32 -12.78 -8.83
N GLU A 27 -11.35 -13.30 -9.48
CA GLU A 27 -11.47 -14.73 -9.75
C GLU A 27 -10.27 -15.33 -10.49
N PRO A 28 -9.76 -14.73 -11.60
CA PRO A 28 -8.61 -15.30 -12.29
C PRO A 28 -7.35 -15.35 -11.42
N LEU A 29 -7.18 -14.39 -10.51
CA LEU A 29 -6.08 -14.39 -9.56
C LEU A 29 -6.22 -15.54 -8.56
N ALA A 30 -7.42 -15.71 -8.03
CA ALA A 30 -7.72 -16.79 -7.07
C ALA A 30 -7.54 -18.17 -7.70
N GLN A 31 -7.97 -18.35 -8.94
CA GLN A 31 -7.82 -19.61 -9.68
C GLN A 31 -6.36 -20.01 -9.87
N GLN A 32 -5.45 -19.06 -9.95
CA GLN A 32 -4.02 -19.30 -10.06
C GLN A 32 -3.29 -19.35 -8.70
N GLY A 33 -4.03 -19.32 -7.60
CA GLY A 33 -3.49 -19.42 -6.26
C GLY A 33 -2.75 -18.16 -5.78
N ALA A 34 -3.05 -16.99 -6.34
CA ALA A 34 -2.44 -15.74 -5.91
C ALA A 34 -2.79 -15.44 -4.45
N ASP A 35 -1.78 -15.11 -3.65
CA ASP A 35 -1.95 -14.69 -2.27
C ASP A 35 -1.92 -13.16 -2.22
N LEU A 36 -3.11 -12.56 -2.19
CA LEU A 36 -3.26 -11.11 -2.23
C LEU A 36 -3.00 -10.50 -0.85
N LYS A 37 -1.96 -9.69 -0.75
CA LYS A 37 -1.60 -8.98 0.49
C LYS A 37 -2.26 -7.62 0.61
N VAL A 38 -2.66 -7.03 -0.51
CA VAL A 38 -3.41 -5.77 -0.57
C VAL A 38 -4.51 -5.93 -1.62
N VAL A 39 -5.72 -5.50 -1.26
CA VAL A 39 -6.83 -5.34 -2.19
C VAL A 39 -7.49 -4.00 -1.87
N ARG A 40 -7.56 -3.12 -2.86
CA ARG A 40 -8.22 -1.82 -2.73
C ARG A 40 -9.18 -1.60 -3.86
N VAL A 41 -10.32 -0.98 -3.57
CA VAL A 41 -11.31 -0.58 -4.58
C VAL A 41 -11.64 0.88 -4.35
N ARG A 42 -11.57 1.67 -5.41
CA ARG A 42 -11.87 3.10 -5.38
C ARG A 42 -12.61 3.53 -6.63
N SER A 43 -13.30 4.67 -6.53
CA SER A 43 -13.90 5.29 -7.73
C SER A 43 -12.79 5.66 -8.72
N ALA A 44 -12.99 5.37 -9.99
CA ALA A 44 -12.05 5.76 -11.04
C ALA A 44 -12.13 7.28 -11.25
N PRO A 45 -10.98 8.00 -11.20
CA PRO A 45 -10.98 9.45 -11.40
C PRO A 45 -11.56 9.85 -12.76
N GLY A 46 -12.50 10.79 -12.77
CA GLY A 46 -13.10 11.31 -14.01
C GLY A 46 -13.98 10.32 -14.78
N ARG A 47 -14.26 9.14 -14.24
CA ARG A 47 -15.06 8.10 -14.92
C ARG A 47 -16.22 7.68 -14.03
N ALA A 48 -17.40 8.23 -14.31
CA ALA A 48 -18.61 7.86 -13.61
C ALA A 48 -18.93 6.37 -13.78
N LYS A 49 -19.43 5.74 -12.72
CA LYS A 49 -19.85 4.32 -12.68
C LYS A 49 -18.71 3.32 -12.94
N ARG A 50 -17.45 3.73 -12.74
CA ARG A 50 -16.28 2.86 -12.82
C ARG A 50 -15.52 2.87 -11.51
N ASN A 51 -14.96 1.72 -11.14
CA ASN A 51 -14.04 1.58 -10.02
C ASN A 51 -12.67 1.11 -10.51
N VAL A 52 -11.63 1.48 -9.78
CA VAL A 52 -10.30 0.91 -9.93
C VAL A 52 -10.11 -0.15 -8.85
N VAL A 53 -9.72 -1.33 -9.25
CA VAL A 53 -9.30 -2.41 -8.36
C VAL A 53 -7.78 -2.46 -8.38
N GLU A 54 -7.16 -2.36 -7.21
CA GLU A 54 -5.71 -2.43 -7.05
C GLU A 54 -5.36 -3.59 -6.12
N VAL A 55 -4.34 -4.38 -6.51
CA VAL A 55 -3.91 -5.56 -5.74
C VAL A 55 -2.40 -5.62 -5.64
N TYR A 56 -1.90 -6.21 -4.56
CA TYR A 56 -0.53 -6.66 -4.43
C TYR A 56 -0.53 -8.17 -4.27
N ALA A 57 0.06 -8.85 -5.26
CA ALA A 57 0.05 -10.32 -5.37
C ALA A 57 1.42 -10.95 -5.11
N GLY A 58 2.34 -10.20 -4.48
CA GLY A 58 3.71 -10.63 -4.28
C GLY A 58 4.65 -10.12 -5.36
N GLU A 59 5.88 -10.58 -5.33
CA GLU A 59 6.96 -10.13 -6.21
C GLU A 59 7.43 -11.24 -7.15
N GLY A 60 8.20 -10.84 -8.15
CA GLY A 60 8.81 -11.74 -9.10
C GLY A 60 8.01 -11.97 -10.36
N ARG A 61 8.62 -12.71 -11.27
CA ARG A 61 8.08 -12.92 -12.63
C ARG A 61 6.76 -13.68 -12.63
N ARG A 62 6.61 -14.66 -11.74
CA ARG A 62 5.37 -15.45 -11.67
C ARG A 62 4.19 -14.59 -11.23
N ALA A 63 4.36 -13.79 -10.18
CA ALA A 63 3.31 -12.89 -9.69
C ALA A 63 2.92 -11.88 -10.79
N ALA A 64 3.89 -11.31 -11.50
CA ALA A 64 3.64 -10.41 -12.60
C ALA A 64 2.90 -11.08 -13.77
N ALA A 65 3.29 -12.31 -14.12
CA ALA A 65 2.62 -13.06 -15.19
C ALA A 65 1.16 -13.38 -14.83
N VAL A 66 0.91 -13.78 -13.59
CA VAL A 66 -0.44 -14.05 -13.08
C VAL A 66 -1.30 -12.78 -13.14
N ALA A 67 -0.79 -11.65 -12.67
CA ALA A 67 -1.52 -10.38 -12.70
C ALA A 67 -1.84 -9.95 -14.14
N ARG A 68 -0.88 -10.01 -15.04
CA ARG A 68 -1.10 -9.67 -16.46
C ARG A 68 -2.11 -10.58 -17.13
N SER A 69 -2.03 -11.88 -16.91
CA SER A 69 -2.98 -12.84 -17.49
C SER A 69 -4.40 -12.65 -16.96
N ALA A 70 -4.55 -12.08 -15.76
CA ALA A 70 -5.84 -11.74 -15.18
C ALA A 70 -6.38 -10.37 -15.65
N GLY A 71 -5.66 -9.67 -16.53
CA GLY A 71 -6.10 -8.39 -17.09
C GLY A 71 -5.67 -7.16 -16.29
N PHE A 72 -4.75 -7.32 -15.35
CA PHE A 72 -4.20 -6.20 -14.56
C PHE A 72 -2.97 -5.62 -15.24
N SER A 73 -2.76 -4.32 -15.01
CA SER A 73 -1.57 -3.59 -15.44
C SER A 73 -0.85 -3.02 -14.23
N LEU A 74 0.48 -2.95 -14.30
CA LEU A 74 1.26 -2.36 -13.20
C LEU A 74 0.98 -0.86 -13.10
N SER A 75 0.64 -0.39 -11.89
CA SER A 75 0.47 1.03 -11.62
C SER A 75 1.80 1.78 -11.83
N PRO A 76 1.79 2.96 -12.47
CA PRO A 76 3.00 3.78 -12.57
C PRO A 76 3.41 4.42 -11.24
N ALA A 77 2.50 4.48 -10.27
CA ALA A 77 2.79 4.95 -8.92
C ALA A 77 3.51 3.87 -8.10
N THR A 78 4.24 4.28 -7.08
CA THR A 78 4.96 3.38 -6.17
C THR A 78 4.34 3.45 -4.79
N THR A 79 4.13 2.30 -4.16
CA THR A 79 3.49 2.19 -2.85
C THR A 79 4.47 1.65 -1.82
N LEU A 80 4.42 2.21 -0.62
CA LEU A 80 5.05 1.64 0.56
C LEU A 80 4.01 0.87 1.35
N LEU A 81 4.28 -0.39 1.61
CA LEU A 81 3.51 -1.23 2.52
C LEU A 81 4.21 -1.24 3.86
N MET A 82 3.51 -0.84 4.91
CA MET A 82 4.02 -0.84 6.28
C MET A 82 3.11 -1.67 7.17
N HIS A 83 3.70 -2.38 8.10
CA HIS A 83 2.95 -3.11 9.13
C HIS A 83 3.80 -3.34 10.37
N GLY A 84 3.14 -3.52 11.49
CA GLY A 84 3.84 -3.78 12.75
C GLY A 84 3.02 -3.39 13.96
N ASP A 85 3.71 -3.18 15.08
CA ASP A 85 3.08 -2.78 16.33
C ASP A 85 2.50 -1.38 16.22
N ASN A 86 1.25 -1.23 16.65
CA ASN A 86 0.61 0.07 16.66
C ASN A 86 1.23 0.98 17.74
N TRP A 87 1.37 2.22 17.35
CA TRP A 87 1.91 3.27 18.21
C TRP A 87 1.03 4.50 18.03
N PRO A 88 0.35 4.98 19.09
CA PRO A 88 -0.47 6.18 18.99
C PRO A 88 0.32 7.37 18.47
N GLY A 89 -0.21 8.06 17.47
CA GLY A 89 0.47 9.18 16.81
C GLY A 89 1.42 8.79 15.67
N PHE A 90 1.59 7.50 15.38
CA PHE A 90 2.50 7.05 14.33
C PHE A 90 2.13 7.61 12.94
N ALA A 91 0.85 7.58 12.59
CA ALA A 91 0.38 8.11 11.30
C ALA A 91 0.74 9.60 11.14
N TYR A 92 0.55 10.39 12.19
CA TYR A 92 0.95 11.80 12.17
C TYR A 92 2.47 11.95 12.02
N ALA A 93 3.25 11.19 12.80
CA ALA A 93 4.71 11.26 12.74
C ALA A 93 5.25 10.95 11.34
N VAL A 94 4.68 9.94 10.69
CA VAL A 94 5.02 9.57 9.31
C VAL A 94 4.63 10.69 8.34
N ALA A 95 3.39 11.16 8.40
CA ALA A 95 2.90 12.21 7.50
C ALA A 95 3.73 13.49 7.65
N ASN A 96 4.07 13.87 8.88
CA ASN A 96 4.88 15.04 9.17
C ASN A 96 6.31 14.91 8.63
N ALA A 97 6.95 13.76 8.80
CA ALA A 97 8.29 13.51 8.29
C ALA A 97 8.34 13.57 6.76
N VAL A 98 7.35 12.99 6.10
CA VAL A 98 7.23 13.00 4.63
C VAL A 98 7.00 14.43 4.14
N ALA A 99 6.17 15.22 4.82
CA ALA A 99 5.92 16.62 4.49
C ALA A 99 7.20 17.48 4.63
N TRP A 100 7.95 17.29 5.71
CA TRP A 100 9.22 17.98 5.92
C TRP A 100 10.26 17.64 4.85
N ALA A 101 10.21 16.45 4.28
CA ALA A 101 11.07 16.08 3.15
C ALA A 101 10.60 16.64 1.80
N GLY A 102 9.49 17.38 1.77
CA GLY A 102 8.96 17.98 0.55
C GLY A 102 8.27 16.99 -0.37
N ILE A 103 7.80 15.85 0.15
CA ILE A 103 7.20 14.77 -0.65
C ILE A 103 5.68 14.77 -0.46
N GLY A 104 4.94 14.79 -1.57
CA GLY A 104 3.48 14.65 -1.55
C GLY A 104 3.05 13.20 -1.47
N VAL A 105 2.08 12.90 -0.60
CA VAL A 105 1.42 11.60 -0.53
C VAL A 105 0.23 11.63 -1.48
N ARG A 106 0.19 10.69 -2.43
CA ARG A 106 -0.92 10.58 -3.37
C ARG A 106 -2.10 9.85 -2.75
N ASP A 107 -1.83 8.86 -1.91
CA ASP A 107 -2.85 7.99 -1.32
C ASP A 107 -2.34 7.36 -0.03
N HIS A 108 -3.23 7.21 0.93
CA HIS A 108 -2.90 6.60 2.22
C HIS A 108 -4.11 5.85 2.78
N GLU A 109 -3.88 4.61 3.16
CA GLU A 109 -4.85 3.81 3.91
C GLU A 109 -4.14 3.16 5.09
N ALA A 110 -4.82 3.10 6.22
CA ALA A 110 -4.29 2.47 7.43
C ALA A 110 -5.42 1.88 8.26
N GLY A 111 -5.12 0.78 8.93
CA GLY A 111 -6.03 0.15 9.87
C GLY A 111 -5.26 -0.49 11.02
N VAL A 112 -5.90 -0.61 12.16
CA VAL A 112 -5.35 -1.26 13.36
C VAL A 112 -6.29 -2.38 13.78
N VAL A 113 -5.73 -3.57 13.96
CA VAL A 113 -6.43 -4.73 14.51
C VAL A 113 -5.53 -5.34 15.58
N ASP A 114 -6.08 -5.54 16.77
CA ASP A 114 -5.37 -6.16 17.90
C ASP A 114 -3.98 -5.55 18.15
N GLN A 115 -3.91 -4.23 18.20
CA GLN A 115 -2.69 -3.44 18.44
C GLN A 115 -1.61 -3.58 17.33
N ARG A 116 -1.95 -4.19 16.22
CA ARG A 116 -1.08 -4.19 15.05
C ARG A 116 -1.70 -3.35 13.93
N PHE A 117 -0.87 -2.59 13.24
CA PHE A 117 -1.31 -1.79 12.12
C PHE A 117 -0.86 -2.39 10.77
N SER A 118 -1.60 -2.02 9.75
CA SER A 118 -1.25 -2.21 8.35
C SER A 118 -1.55 -0.92 7.60
N SER A 119 -0.65 -0.49 6.75
CA SER A 119 -0.78 0.79 6.07
C SER A 119 -0.16 0.74 4.68
N THR A 120 -0.76 1.46 3.76
CA THR A 120 -0.18 1.74 2.44
C THR A 120 -0.05 3.24 2.24
N LEU A 121 1.10 3.68 1.70
CA LEU A 121 1.30 5.05 1.24
C LEU A 121 1.74 5.00 -0.22
N THR A 122 1.06 5.72 -1.08
CA THR A 122 1.34 5.75 -2.52
C THR A 122 1.92 7.10 -2.92
N PHE A 123 2.98 7.04 -3.72
CA PHE A 123 3.72 8.20 -4.22
C PHE A 123 3.71 8.21 -5.74
N ALA A 124 3.84 9.38 -6.33
CA ALA A 124 3.83 9.53 -7.78
C ALA A 124 5.01 8.83 -8.46
N THR A 125 6.16 8.77 -7.80
CA THR A 125 7.40 8.22 -8.38
C THR A 125 8.10 7.27 -7.43
N GLU A 126 8.93 6.39 -7.98
CA GLU A 126 9.81 5.53 -7.20
C GLU A 126 10.82 6.32 -6.37
N SER A 127 11.33 7.41 -6.92
CA SER A 127 12.26 8.32 -6.22
C SER A 127 11.63 8.89 -4.95
N ASP A 128 10.40 9.37 -5.03
CA ASP A 128 9.66 9.89 -3.87
C ASP A 128 9.42 8.79 -2.83
N ALA A 129 9.04 7.60 -3.27
CA ALA A 129 8.84 6.47 -2.37
C ALA A 129 10.11 6.07 -1.63
N LYS A 130 11.26 6.06 -2.31
CA LYS A 130 12.56 5.76 -1.68
C LYS A 130 12.95 6.80 -0.63
N LYS A 131 12.79 8.07 -0.94
CA LYS A 131 13.05 9.17 0.00
C LYS A 131 12.12 9.11 1.19
N ALA A 132 10.83 8.86 0.95
CA ALA A 132 9.83 8.69 2.01
C ALA A 132 10.19 7.51 2.91
N ALA A 133 10.55 6.35 2.35
CA ALA A 133 10.95 5.20 3.13
C ALA A 133 12.14 5.51 4.06
N ALA A 134 13.10 6.28 3.59
CA ALA A 134 14.26 6.68 4.41
C ALA A 134 13.85 7.53 5.61
N VAL A 135 13.00 8.55 5.41
CA VAL A 135 12.55 9.40 6.53
C VAL A 135 11.62 8.66 7.48
N ILE A 136 10.79 7.76 6.97
CA ILE A 136 9.90 6.92 7.78
C ILE A 136 10.71 5.99 8.68
N ARG A 137 11.75 5.36 8.17
CA ARG A 137 12.65 4.50 8.98
C ARG A 137 13.33 5.28 10.09
N ARG A 138 13.65 6.55 9.89
CA ARG A 138 14.16 7.43 10.98
C ARG A 138 13.10 7.63 12.06
N VAL A 139 11.84 7.87 11.67
CA VAL A 139 10.73 8.01 12.62
C VAL A 139 10.58 6.74 13.46
N ILE A 140 10.63 5.57 12.84
CA ILE A 140 10.54 4.28 13.52
C ILE A 140 11.67 4.13 14.54
N ARG A 141 12.91 4.41 14.16
CA ARG A 141 14.06 4.32 15.06
C ARG A 141 13.96 5.29 16.24
N ALA A 142 13.50 6.51 16.01
CA ALA A 142 13.31 7.51 17.06
C ALA A 142 12.21 7.08 18.04
N GLY A 143 11.13 6.47 17.55
CA GLY A 143 10.05 5.93 18.38
C GLY A 143 10.50 4.79 19.26
N VAL A 144 11.31 3.87 18.73
CA VAL A 144 11.91 2.77 19.52
C VAL A 144 12.80 3.31 20.63
N ALA A 145 13.67 4.27 20.33
CA ALA A 145 14.55 4.88 21.32
C ALA A 145 13.79 5.58 22.46
N SER A 146 12.63 6.19 22.14
CA SER A 146 11.77 6.84 23.13
C SER A 146 11.09 5.83 24.06
N ASP A 147 10.71 4.67 23.55
CA ASP A 147 10.06 3.61 24.28
C ASP A 147 11.03 2.93 25.26
N ASP A 148 12.26 2.70 24.82
CA ASP A 148 13.33 2.13 25.65
C ASP A 148 13.77 3.07 26.81
N GLY A 149 13.54 4.36 26.66
CA GLY A 149 13.85 5.36 27.69
C GLY A 149 12.77 5.57 28.75
N ALA A 150 11.60 4.96 28.58
CA ALA A 150 10.45 5.11 29.47
C ALA A 150 10.29 3.99 30.51
N GLN A 151 11.29 3.09 30.64
CA GLN A 151 11.30 1.99 31.63
C GLN A 151 12.06 2.36 32.89
#